data_2e5c41b223106dd67524047b03552ed9
#
_entry.id   2e5c41b223106dd67524047b03552ed9
#
_cell.length_a   1.000
_cell.length_b   1.000
_cell.length_c   1.000
_cell.angle_alpha   90.00
_cell.angle_beta   90.00
_cell.angle_gamma   90.00
#
_symmetry.space_group_name_H-M   'P 1'
#
loop_
_entity.id
_entity.type
_entity.pdbx_description
1 polymer ?
#
loop_
_entity_poly.entity_id
_entity_poly.type
_entity_poly.pdbx_seq_one_letter_code
_entity_poly.pdbx_strand_id
1 'polypeptide(L)'
;LNLLNVKFDDLKCTSFKKEYKYNGQTDTFVQKEIPHLKETIEDSTDEMKIAISKQLLHNLEFKASKGEMVLNLYSHVVKLGNILFISLPGDITAALGKRIVDHFNNYHVIILGYCENYSNYFVCKEDYGKYFETYISRLSKGNADDFIQHVIDTADDLLK
;
A
#
# COMPACT_ATOMS: atom_id res chain seq x y z
N LEU A 1 1.61 9.35 -27.99
CA LEU A 1 2.90 9.33 -27.31
C LEU A 1 3.99 9.32 -28.38
N ASN A 2 4.73 10.41 -28.50
CA ASN A 2 5.86 10.46 -29.41
C ASN A 2 7.13 10.00 -28.65
N LEU A 3 7.28 8.69 -28.49
CA LEU A 3 8.40 8.04 -27.77
C LEU A 3 9.72 8.15 -28.55
N LEU A 4 9.70 8.65 -29.80
CA LEU A 4 10.86 8.66 -30.71
C LEU A 4 11.88 9.76 -30.43
N ASN A 5 11.64 10.66 -29.47
CA ASN A 5 12.55 11.76 -29.15
C ASN A 5 13.13 11.70 -27.71
N VAL A 6 13.08 10.53 -27.06
CA VAL A 6 13.67 10.36 -25.74
C VAL A 6 15.19 10.24 -25.86
N LYS A 7 15.96 11.19 -25.32
CA LYS A 7 17.41 11.13 -25.26
C LYS A 7 17.82 10.47 -23.96
N PHE A 8 18.82 9.58 -24.00
CA PHE A 8 19.37 8.94 -22.80
C PHE A 8 19.96 9.93 -21.80
N ASP A 9 20.36 11.13 -22.25
CA ASP A 9 20.87 12.21 -21.41
C ASP A 9 19.79 12.76 -20.42
N ASP A 10 18.50 12.46 -20.67
CA ASP A 10 17.39 12.81 -19.81
C ASP A 10 17.05 11.73 -18.76
N LEU A 11 17.88 10.69 -18.64
CA LEU A 11 17.69 9.62 -17.66
C LEU A 11 18.20 10.10 -16.29
N LYS A 12 17.28 10.18 -15.34
CA LYS A 12 17.58 10.36 -13.91
C LYS A 12 16.95 9.22 -13.12
N CYS A 13 17.59 8.79 -12.05
CA CYS A 13 17.03 7.78 -11.15
C CYS A 13 17.38 8.06 -9.69
N THR A 14 16.50 7.65 -8.81
CA THR A 14 16.71 7.67 -7.37
C THR A 14 15.94 6.52 -6.72
N SER A 15 16.26 6.23 -5.48
CA SER A 15 15.54 5.22 -4.70
C SER A 15 15.59 5.57 -3.23
N PHE A 16 14.65 5.05 -2.48
CA PHE A 16 14.70 5.09 -1.02
C PHE A 16 14.24 3.78 -0.40
N LYS A 17 14.59 3.60 0.86
CA LYS A 17 14.11 2.56 1.74
C LYS A 17 13.43 3.21 2.94
N LYS A 18 12.26 2.71 3.32
CA LYS A 18 11.59 3.10 4.55
C LYS A 18 11.23 1.89 5.39
N GLU A 19 11.40 2.03 6.69
CA GLU A 19 11.08 0.99 7.66
C GLU A 19 9.78 1.34 8.37
N TYR A 20 8.88 0.35 8.48
CA TYR A 20 7.68 0.42 9.29
C TYR A 20 7.66 -0.73 10.27
N LYS A 21 7.25 -0.43 11.50
CA LYS A 21 6.95 -1.44 12.49
C LYS A 21 5.47 -1.73 12.49
N TYR A 22 5.12 -2.99 12.50
CA TYR A 22 3.76 -3.47 12.61
C TYR A 22 3.68 -4.49 13.75
N ASN A 23 2.66 -4.37 14.59
CA ASN A 23 2.37 -5.35 15.64
C ASN A 23 0.87 -5.61 15.65
N GLY A 24 0.47 -6.80 15.16
CA GLY A 24 -0.94 -7.17 15.09
C GLY A 24 -1.61 -7.32 16.47
N GLN A 25 -0.83 -7.57 17.52
CA GLN A 25 -1.36 -7.67 18.89
C GLN A 25 -1.79 -6.32 19.47
N THR A 26 -1.14 -5.24 19.05
CA THR A 26 -1.43 -3.88 19.52
C THR A 26 -2.14 -3.02 18.49
N ASP A 27 -2.37 -3.54 17.30
CA ASP A 27 -3.12 -2.83 16.24
C ASP A 27 -4.58 -2.66 16.66
N THR A 28 -5.00 -1.41 16.80
CA THR A 28 -6.35 -1.05 17.28
C THR A 28 -7.46 -1.55 16.37
N PHE A 29 -7.22 -1.64 15.07
CA PHE A 29 -8.17 -2.21 14.12
C PHE A 29 -8.34 -3.71 14.38
N VAL A 30 -7.25 -4.45 14.51
CA VAL A 30 -7.26 -5.90 14.77
C VAL A 30 -7.98 -6.20 16.08
N GLN A 31 -7.66 -5.46 17.15
CA GLN A 31 -8.28 -5.65 18.46
C GLN A 31 -9.78 -5.38 18.47
N LYS A 32 -10.24 -4.40 17.69
CA LYS A 32 -11.66 -4.06 17.58
C LYS A 32 -12.44 -5.05 16.72
N GLU A 33 -11.87 -5.44 15.58
CA GLU A 33 -12.57 -6.23 14.57
C GLU A 33 -12.67 -7.71 14.94
N ILE A 34 -11.72 -8.30 15.66
CA ILE A 34 -11.79 -9.71 16.07
C ILE A 34 -13.06 -10.01 16.89
N PRO A 35 -13.38 -9.27 17.97
CA PRO A 35 -14.63 -9.48 18.69
C PRO A 35 -15.88 -9.27 17.83
N HIS A 36 -15.90 -8.23 17.01
CA HIS A 36 -17.02 -7.93 16.14
C HIS A 36 -17.29 -9.02 15.10
N LEU A 37 -16.25 -9.61 14.51
CA LEU A 37 -16.41 -10.73 13.58
C LEU A 37 -16.91 -12.00 14.28
N LYS A 38 -16.47 -12.27 15.52
CA LYS A 38 -16.96 -13.39 16.32
C LYS A 38 -18.44 -13.26 16.62
N GLU A 39 -18.88 -12.09 17.09
CA GLU A 39 -20.29 -11.77 17.30
C GLU A 39 -21.10 -11.93 16.00
N THR A 40 -20.59 -11.41 14.88
CA THR A 40 -21.25 -11.55 13.57
C THR A 40 -21.43 -13.02 13.16
N ILE A 41 -20.45 -13.88 13.46
CA ILE A 41 -20.50 -15.32 13.13
C ILE A 41 -21.55 -16.02 14.01
N GLU A 42 -21.67 -15.65 15.28
CA GLU A 42 -22.60 -16.24 16.25
C GLU A 42 -24.06 -15.82 15.97
N ASP A 43 -24.29 -14.55 15.65
CA ASP A 43 -25.62 -13.96 15.54
C ASP A 43 -26.24 -14.07 14.14
N SER A 44 -25.42 -14.27 13.10
CA SER A 44 -25.92 -14.29 11.72
C SER A 44 -26.52 -15.62 11.34
N THR A 45 -27.64 -15.59 10.60
CA THR A 45 -28.21 -16.74 9.90
C THR A 45 -27.85 -16.81 8.42
N ASP A 46 -27.14 -15.82 7.91
CA ASP A 46 -26.67 -15.73 6.51
C ASP A 46 -25.38 -16.53 6.38
N GLU A 47 -25.43 -17.66 5.68
CA GLU A 47 -24.29 -18.56 5.48
C GLU A 47 -23.12 -17.88 4.75
N MET A 48 -23.41 -17.01 3.76
CA MET A 48 -22.37 -16.30 3.02
C MET A 48 -21.67 -15.28 3.93
N LYS A 49 -22.44 -14.52 4.71
CA LYS A 49 -21.89 -13.57 5.67
C LYS A 49 -21.02 -14.27 6.72
N ILE A 50 -21.47 -15.42 7.22
CA ILE A 50 -20.71 -16.25 8.17
C ILE A 50 -19.39 -16.72 7.53
N ALA A 51 -19.43 -17.22 6.29
CA ALA A 51 -18.24 -17.72 5.60
C ALA A 51 -17.20 -16.60 5.37
N ILE A 52 -17.64 -15.42 4.92
CA ILE A 52 -16.77 -14.24 4.75
C ILE A 52 -16.19 -13.82 6.10
N SER A 53 -17.02 -13.70 7.15
CA SER A 53 -16.56 -13.30 8.47
C SER A 53 -15.52 -14.26 9.06
N LYS A 54 -15.69 -15.57 8.85
CA LYS A 54 -14.68 -16.57 9.24
C LYS A 54 -13.34 -16.38 8.53
N GLN A 55 -13.37 -16.08 7.22
CA GLN A 55 -12.15 -15.82 6.47
C GLN A 55 -11.43 -14.55 6.95
N LEU A 56 -12.18 -13.48 7.19
CA LEU A 56 -11.64 -12.23 7.72
C LEU A 56 -11.08 -12.42 9.13
N LEU A 57 -11.80 -13.14 9.98
CA LEU A 57 -11.36 -13.47 11.35
C LEU A 57 -10.04 -14.25 11.32
N HIS A 58 -9.94 -15.28 10.47
CA HIS A 58 -8.70 -16.05 10.31
C HIS A 58 -7.50 -15.15 9.96
N ASN A 59 -7.67 -14.21 9.02
CA ASN A 59 -6.63 -13.27 8.63
C ASN A 59 -6.20 -12.37 9.79
N LEU A 60 -7.17 -11.87 10.59
CA LEU A 60 -6.86 -11.01 11.75
C LEU A 60 -6.22 -11.78 12.89
N GLU A 61 -6.68 -13.00 13.17
CA GLU A 61 -6.07 -13.87 14.19
C GLU A 61 -4.63 -14.24 13.79
N PHE A 62 -4.39 -14.50 12.51
CA PHE A 62 -3.03 -14.71 12.00
C PHE A 62 -2.16 -13.45 12.20
N LYS A 63 -2.68 -12.24 11.90
CA LYS A 63 -1.97 -10.99 12.17
C LYS A 63 -1.68 -10.81 13.66
N ALA A 64 -2.67 -11.06 14.52
CA ALA A 64 -2.54 -10.97 15.98
C ALA A 64 -1.55 -11.99 16.55
N SER A 65 -1.41 -13.17 15.93
CA SER A 65 -0.45 -14.20 16.36
C SER A 65 1.01 -13.81 16.10
N LYS A 66 1.26 -12.85 15.21
CA LYS A 66 2.61 -12.35 14.92
C LYS A 66 2.96 -11.28 15.95
N GLY A 67 4.16 -11.36 16.49
CA GLY A 67 4.75 -10.29 17.30
C GLY A 67 5.07 -9.06 16.45
N GLU A 68 5.93 -8.19 16.95
CA GLU A 68 6.43 -7.05 16.18
C GLU A 68 7.12 -7.54 14.90
N MET A 69 6.71 -7.00 13.77
CA MET A 69 7.30 -7.21 12.45
C MET A 69 7.89 -5.91 11.94
N VAL A 70 9.07 -6.01 11.34
CA VAL A 70 9.71 -4.89 10.65
C VAL A 70 9.51 -5.06 9.14
N LEU A 71 8.87 -4.09 8.52
CA LEU A 71 8.65 -4.04 7.07
C LEU A 71 9.63 -3.04 6.46
N ASN A 72 10.53 -3.54 5.64
CA ASN A 72 11.43 -2.71 4.86
C ASN A 72 10.82 -2.52 3.46
N LEU A 73 10.36 -1.32 3.17
CA LEU A 73 9.73 -0.97 1.90
C LEU A 73 10.70 -0.16 1.05
N TYR A 74 10.77 -0.50 -0.22
CA TYR A 74 11.64 0.14 -1.19
C TYR A 74 10.80 0.76 -2.31
N SER A 75 11.28 1.87 -2.85
CA SER A 75 10.74 2.45 -4.08
C SER A 75 11.87 3.00 -4.91
N HIS A 76 11.74 2.86 -6.22
CA HIS A 76 12.63 3.45 -7.22
C HIS A 76 11.83 4.40 -8.08
N VAL A 77 12.44 5.53 -8.38
CA VAL A 77 11.87 6.53 -9.29
C VAL A 77 12.85 6.70 -10.44
N VAL A 78 12.37 6.52 -11.66
CA VAL A 78 13.14 6.70 -12.89
C VAL A 78 12.42 7.70 -13.79
N LYS A 79 13.10 8.79 -14.11
CA LYS A 79 12.65 9.77 -15.10
C LYS A 79 13.36 9.49 -16.42
N LEU A 80 12.59 9.39 -17.49
CA LEU A 80 13.09 9.29 -18.85
C LEU A 80 12.31 10.27 -19.75
N GLY A 81 12.92 11.41 -20.04
CA GLY A 81 12.22 12.50 -20.73
C GLY A 81 11.00 12.98 -19.92
N ASN A 82 9.80 12.86 -20.47
CA ASN A 82 8.53 13.18 -19.81
C ASN A 82 7.81 11.96 -19.22
N ILE A 83 8.48 10.82 -19.10
CA ILE A 83 7.94 9.61 -18.49
C ILE A 83 8.54 9.46 -17.09
N LEU A 84 7.70 9.15 -16.11
CA LEU A 84 8.08 8.89 -14.73
C LEU A 84 7.65 7.48 -14.35
N PHE A 85 8.62 6.59 -14.17
CA PHE A 85 8.38 5.25 -13.66
C PHE A 85 8.55 5.25 -12.13
N ILE A 86 7.59 4.70 -11.42
CA ILE A 86 7.61 4.61 -9.96
C ILE A 86 7.32 3.16 -9.56
N SER A 87 8.30 2.52 -8.92
CA SER A 87 8.13 1.16 -8.40
C SER A 87 7.56 1.18 -6.99
N LEU A 88 6.64 0.28 -6.70
CA LEU A 88 6.01 0.14 -5.39
C LEU A 88 6.04 -1.32 -4.93
N PRO A 89 6.30 -1.59 -3.62
CA PRO A 89 6.52 -2.93 -3.11
C PRO A 89 5.21 -3.66 -2.73
N GLY A 90 4.13 -3.44 -3.43
CA GLY A 90 2.84 -4.07 -3.17
C GLY A 90 1.74 -3.63 -4.11
N ASP A 91 0.52 -3.95 -3.72
CA ASP A 91 -0.70 -3.58 -4.43
C ASP A 91 -1.32 -2.34 -3.79
N ILE A 92 -1.36 -1.26 -4.53
CA ILE A 92 -1.85 0.02 -4.02
C ILE A 92 -3.33 0.23 -4.36
N THR A 93 -4.10 0.77 -3.42
CA THR A 93 -5.47 1.20 -3.72
C THR A 93 -5.48 2.32 -4.76
N ALA A 94 -6.52 2.38 -5.57
CA ALA A 94 -6.67 3.37 -6.62
C ALA A 94 -6.53 4.82 -6.11
N ALA A 95 -6.99 5.09 -4.88
CA ALA A 95 -6.86 6.41 -4.26
C ALA A 95 -5.40 6.84 -4.08
N LEU A 96 -4.52 5.92 -3.67
CA LEU A 96 -3.09 6.18 -3.50
C LEU A 96 -2.39 6.36 -4.86
N GLY A 97 -2.71 5.51 -5.83
CA GLY A 97 -2.17 5.64 -7.19
C GLY A 97 -2.58 6.97 -7.82
N LYS A 98 -3.83 7.37 -7.63
CA LYS A 98 -4.33 8.66 -8.14
C LYS A 98 -3.58 9.86 -7.54
N ARG A 99 -3.23 9.84 -6.25
CA ARG A 99 -2.43 10.93 -5.64
C ARG A 99 -1.10 11.14 -6.37
N ILE A 100 -0.41 10.05 -6.72
CA ILE A 100 0.86 10.13 -7.45
C ILE A 100 0.63 10.73 -8.85
N VAL A 101 -0.36 10.21 -9.57
CA VAL A 101 -0.65 10.65 -10.94
C VAL A 101 -1.10 12.12 -10.98
N ASP A 102 -1.96 12.52 -10.06
CA ASP A 102 -2.47 13.91 -9.99
C ASP A 102 -1.33 14.89 -9.63
N HIS A 103 -0.38 14.49 -8.74
CA HIS A 103 0.75 15.32 -8.37
C HIS A 103 1.69 15.56 -9.55
N PHE A 104 2.00 14.51 -10.32
CA PHE A 104 2.90 14.59 -11.48
C PHE A 104 2.15 14.72 -12.81
N ASN A 105 1.12 15.57 -12.85
CA ASN A 105 0.23 15.72 -14.01
C ASN A 105 0.91 16.21 -15.30
N ASN A 106 2.12 16.75 -15.22
CA ASN A 106 2.97 17.16 -16.36
C ASN A 106 3.82 16.00 -16.93
N TYR A 107 3.77 14.82 -16.30
CA TYR A 107 4.50 13.62 -16.70
C TYR A 107 3.54 12.49 -17.09
N HIS A 108 4.03 11.59 -17.93
CA HIS A 108 3.37 10.29 -18.12
C HIS A 108 3.82 9.36 -16.99
N VAL A 109 3.02 9.24 -15.93
CA VAL A 109 3.35 8.41 -14.77
C VAL A 109 3.00 6.96 -15.05
N ILE A 110 3.96 6.07 -14.84
CA ILE A 110 3.82 4.62 -14.91
C ILE A 110 4.14 4.04 -13.54
N ILE A 111 3.11 3.54 -12.85
CA ILE A 111 3.27 2.90 -11.55
C ILE A 111 3.47 1.40 -11.78
N LEU A 112 4.56 0.87 -11.22
CA LEU A 112 4.93 -0.54 -11.25
C LEU A 112 4.71 -1.13 -9.86
N GLY A 113 3.61 -1.84 -9.67
CA GLY A 113 3.33 -2.58 -8.44
C GLY A 113 4.16 -3.86 -8.33
N TYR A 114 4.17 -4.47 -7.15
CA TYR A 114 4.83 -5.76 -6.86
C TYR A 114 6.34 -5.77 -7.08
N CYS A 115 6.97 -4.60 -7.05
CA CYS A 115 8.43 -4.49 -7.21
C CYS A 115 9.13 -4.71 -5.86
N GLU A 116 10.37 -5.21 -5.92
CA GLU A 116 11.21 -5.54 -4.76
C GLU A 116 10.55 -6.59 -3.85
N ASN A 117 10.23 -6.24 -2.59
CA ASN A 117 9.51 -7.16 -1.71
C ASN A 117 8.01 -6.95 -1.83
N TYR A 118 7.27 -8.03 -1.91
CA TYR A 118 5.82 -7.97 -1.87
C TYR A 118 5.31 -7.77 -0.43
N SER A 119 4.73 -6.60 -0.18
CA SER A 119 4.22 -6.21 1.15
C SER A 119 2.69 -6.16 1.24
N ASN A 120 1.99 -6.96 0.42
CA ASN A 120 0.54 -7.02 0.31
C ASN A 120 -0.08 -5.66 -0.10
N TYR A 121 -1.22 -5.32 0.49
CA TYR A 121 -2.00 -4.15 0.10
C TYR A 121 -1.60 -2.89 0.83
N PHE A 122 -1.50 -1.80 0.08
CA PHE A 122 -1.36 -0.45 0.57
C PHE A 122 -2.74 0.21 0.55
N VAL A 123 -3.37 0.30 1.72
CA VAL A 123 -4.71 0.87 1.88
C VAL A 123 -4.60 2.27 2.45
N CYS A 124 -5.22 3.26 1.79
CA CYS A 124 -5.23 4.62 2.30
C CYS A 124 -6.00 4.73 3.62
N LYS A 125 -5.66 5.72 4.44
CA LYS A 125 -6.24 5.87 5.78
C LYS A 125 -7.76 6.08 5.76
N GLU A 126 -8.30 6.67 4.70
CA GLU A 126 -9.73 6.93 4.52
C GLU A 126 -10.52 5.64 4.27
N ASP A 127 -9.88 4.63 3.64
CA ASP A 127 -10.49 3.35 3.30
C ASP A 127 -10.11 2.23 4.25
N TYR A 128 -9.23 2.51 5.19
CA TYR A 128 -8.75 1.52 6.16
C TYR A 128 -9.91 1.02 7.04
N GLY A 129 -10.16 -0.27 6.99
CA GLY A 129 -11.26 -0.94 7.68
C GLY A 129 -12.55 -1.08 6.86
N LYS A 130 -12.63 -0.50 5.66
CA LYS A 130 -13.83 -0.58 4.82
C LYS A 130 -13.83 -1.77 3.87
N TYR A 131 -12.66 -2.22 3.45
CA TYR A 131 -12.50 -3.21 2.41
C TYR A 131 -11.61 -4.38 2.86
N PHE A 132 -11.76 -5.50 2.16
CA PHE A 132 -11.05 -6.76 2.40
C PHE A 132 -9.52 -6.57 2.48
N GLU A 133 -8.95 -5.69 1.68
CA GLU A 133 -7.52 -5.43 1.61
C GLU A 133 -6.92 -5.04 2.97
N THR A 134 -7.69 -4.37 3.83
CA THR A 134 -7.26 -4.01 5.18
C THR A 134 -6.96 -5.22 6.05
N TYR A 135 -7.78 -6.29 5.90
CA TYR A 135 -7.66 -7.49 6.72
C TYR A 135 -6.38 -8.28 6.43
N ILE A 136 -5.79 -8.09 5.25
CA ILE A 136 -4.54 -8.74 4.85
C ILE A 136 -3.35 -7.77 4.69
N SER A 137 -3.57 -6.47 4.75
CA SER A 137 -2.49 -5.46 4.75
C SER A 137 -1.58 -5.66 5.96
N ARG A 138 -0.28 -5.51 5.76
CA ARG A 138 0.74 -5.54 6.82
C ARG A 138 1.12 -4.15 7.31
N LEU A 139 0.46 -3.12 6.82
CA LEU A 139 0.67 -1.74 7.22
C LEU A 139 -0.42 -1.32 8.20
N SER A 140 -0.05 -0.58 9.22
CA SER A 140 -0.99 0.09 10.10
C SER A 140 -1.66 1.25 9.36
N LYS A 141 -2.81 1.70 9.88
CA LYS A 141 -3.55 2.82 9.33
C LYS A 141 -2.66 4.06 9.17
N GLY A 142 -2.61 4.60 7.96
CA GLY A 142 -1.83 5.79 7.61
C GLY A 142 -0.40 5.52 7.14
N ASN A 143 0.19 4.32 7.39
CA ASN A 143 1.54 4.02 6.92
C ASN A 143 1.65 3.97 5.39
N ALA A 144 0.59 3.51 4.72
CA ALA A 144 0.56 3.54 3.26
C ALA A 144 0.56 4.98 2.71
N ASP A 145 -0.19 5.87 3.35
CA ASP A 145 -0.22 7.30 2.99
C ASP A 145 1.14 7.96 3.20
N ASP A 146 1.79 7.67 4.32
CA ASP A 146 3.13 8.17 4.63
C ASP A 146 4.17 7.65 3.62
N PHE A 147 4.10 6.37 3.23
CA PHE A 147 4.98 5.82 2.21
C PHE A 147 4.81 6.50 0.86
N ILE A 148 3.56 6.68 0.40
CA ILE A 148 3.27 7.37 -0.87
C ILE A 148 3.73 8.84 -0.83
N GLN A 149 3.61 9.51 0.32
CA GLN A 149 4.17 10.87 0.45
C GLN A 149 5.69 10.87 0.27
N HIS A 150 6.42 9.91 0.85
CA HIS A 150 7.87 9.78 0.63
C HIS A 150 8.23 9.46 -0.84
N VAL A 151 7.39 8.69 -1.54
CA VAL A 151 7.55 8.48 -2.98
C VAL A 151 7.47 9.80 -3.73
N ILE A 152 6.46 10.61 -3.43
CA ILE A 152 6.24 11.92 -4.05
C ILE A 152 7.43 12.85 -3.75
N ASP A 153 7.82 12.99 -2.49
CA ASP A 153 8.92 13.85 -2.07
C ASP A 153 10.25 13.46 -2.76
N THR A 154 10.51 12.14 -2.83
CA THR A 154 11.71 11.60 -3.49
C THR A 154 11.72 11.88 -4.99
N ALA A 155 10.55 11.77 -5.63
CA ALA A 155 10.42 12.09 -7.05
C ALA A 155 10.54 13.59 -7.31
N ASP A 156 9.95 14.45 -6.46
CA ASP A 156 10.11 15.91 -6.54
C ASP A 156 11.58 16.33 -6.42
N ASP A 157 12.34 15.71 -5.52
CA ASP A 157 13.77 15.98 -5.38
C ASP A 157 14.59 15.56 -6.61
N LEU A 158 14.21 14.45 -7.26
CA LEU A 158 14.83 14.01 -8.52
C LEU A 158 14.58 14.99 -9.67
N LEU A 159 13.42 15.67 -9.65
CA LEU A 159 12.94 16.52 -10.74
C LEU A 159 13.47 17.96 -10.65
N LYS A 160 14.08 18.36 -9.53
CA LYS A 160 14.81 19.65 -9.38
C LYS A 160 16.12 19.60 -10.14
#